data_af3e55d1addbe4a8a12564f364625c11
#
_entry.id   af3e55d1addbe4a8a12564f364625c11
#
_cell.length_a   1.000
_cell.length_b   1.000
_cell.length_c   1.000
_cell.angle_alpha   90.00
_cell.angle_beta   90.00
_cell.angle_gamma   90.00
#
_symmetry.space_group_name_H-M   'P 1'
#
loop_
_entity.id
_entity.type
_entity.pdbx_description
1 polymer ?
#
loop_
_entity_poly.entity_id
_entity_poly.type
_entity_poly.pdbx_seq_one_letter_code
_entity_poly.pdbx_strand_id
1 'polypeptide(L)'
;MNPDRDKKIIDSWGKNALPWTAAVREGEIESRILVTDQAIIDAVLSSSPDSVLDLGCGEGWLVRELASRVTRAVGVDAIPALIDQARRAGGGEFIVAAYEGILNGWVDGQFDVAVCNFSLFGKEVVESLFAAVPSLLRPGGLFVVQTLHPVVANGESAYVDGWRDGSWAGFGPDFVDPPPWYFRTVDNWLALFSAYGFGLRETLEPVNPKTGTPASIIFVAETVALNPSHLAGA
;
A
#
# COMPACT_ATOMS: atom_id res chain seq x y z
N MET A 1 13.32 10.38 12.05
CA MET A 1 11.91 9.98 12.25
C MET A 1 11.14 11.18 12.76
N ASN A 2 10.01 11.55 12.17
CA ASN A 2 9.15 12.61 12.71
C ASN A 2 7.92 11.95 13.37
N PRO A 3 8.07 11.48 14.63
CA PRO A 3 7.06 10.69 15.32
C PRO A 3 5.70 11.39 15.44
N ASP A 4 5.67 12.71 15.38
CA ASP A 4 4.43 13.47 15.44
C ASP A 4 3.56 13.31 14.18
N ARG A 5 4.16 13.15 13.00
CA ARG A 5 3.41 13.02 11.75
C ARG A 5 2.90 11.60 11.56
N ASP A 6 3.71 10.59 11.85
CA ASP A 6 3.29 9.20 11.80
C ASP A 6 2.16 8.94 12.81
N LYS A 7 2.27 9.51 14.01
CA LYS A 7 1.18 9.47 14.99
C LYS A 7 -0.11 10.11 14.47
N LYS A 8 -0.02 11.29 13.82
CA LYS A 8 -1.20 11.94 13.23
C LYS A 8 -1.86 11.09 12.14
N ILE A 9 -1.07 10.36 11.34
CA ILE A 9 -1.59 9.43 10.35
C ILE A 9 -2.39 8.32 11.04
N ILE A 10 -1.81 7.65 12.03
CA ILE A 10 -2.47 6.57 12.78
C ILE A 10 -3.71 7.09 13.51
N ASP A 11 -3.63 8.24 14.20
CA ASP A 11 -4.76 8.84 14.93
C ASP A 11 -5.92 9.19 13.97
N SER A 12 -5.62 9.74 12.78
CA SER A 12 -6.61 10.04 11.76
C SER A 12 -7.32 8.78 11.26
N TRP A 13 -6.56 7.76 10.85
CA TRP A 13 -7.14 6.51 10.37
C TRP A 13 -7.94 5.78 11.46
N GLY A 14 -7.52 5.87 12.72
CA GLY A 14 -8.28 5.36 13.85
C GLY A 14 -9.66 6.02 14.00
N LYS A 15 -9.74 7.35 13.82
CA LYS A 15 -11.00 8.11 13.86
C LYS A 15 -11.91 7.80 12.67
N ASN A 16 -11.33 7.55 11.50
CA ASN A 16 -12.05 7.35 10.26
C ASN A 16 -12.26 5.87 9.89
N ALA A 17 -11.97 4.93 10.77
CA ALA A 17 -12.07 3.50 10.48
C ALA A 17 -13.49 3.07 10.07
N LEU A 18 -14.54 3.57 10.74
CA LEU A 18 -15.92 3.23 10.41
C LEU A 18 -16.41 3.93 9.14
N PRO A 19 -16.25 5.27 8.97
CA PRO A 19 -16.59 5.94 7.72
C PRO A 19 -15.87 5.33 6.51
N TRP A 20 -14.56 5.02 6.66
CA TRP A 20 -13.80 4.37 5.60
C TRP A 20 -14.37 2.99 5.24
N THR A 21 -14.68 2.17 6.24
CA THR A 21 -15.28 0.86 6.02
C THR A 21 -16.60 0.95 5.25
N ALA A 22 -17.47 1.92 5.61
CA ALA A 22 -18.71 2.17 4.90
C ALA A 22 -18.44 2.60 3.45
N ALA A 23 -17.61 3.63 3.24
CA ALA A 23 -17.28 4.14 1.91
C ALA A 23 -16.72 3.08 0.96
N VAL A 24 -15.87 2.16 1.48
CA VAL A 24 -15.34 1.04 0.70
C VAL A 24 -16.42 0.03 0.35
N ARG A 25 -17.23 -0.40 1.34
CA ARG A 25 -18.23 -1.48 1.15
C ARG A 25 -19.44 -1.03 0.37
N GLU A 26 -19.83 0.23 0.48
CA GLU A 26 -20.98 0.81 -0.22
C GLU A 26 -20.58 1.33 -1.61
N GLY A 27 -19.29 1.28 -1.96
CA GLY A 27 -18.84 1.67 -3.29
C GLY A 27 -18.88 3.18 -3.51
N GLU A 28 -18.65 4.00 -2.49
CA GLU A 28 -18.72 5.45 -2.61
C GLU A 28 -17.50 6.06 -3.36
N ILE A 29 -16.41 5.32 -3.47
CA ILE A 29 -15.17 5.79 -4.10
C ILE A 29 -15.16 5.37 -5.57
N GLU A 30 -15.69 6.24 -6.44
CA GLU A 30 -15.90 5.95 -7.86
C GLU A 30 -14.66 5.43 -8.60
N SER A 31 -13.48 6.01 -8.35
CA SER A 31 -12.22 5.59 -9.00
C SER A 31 -11.85 4.14 -8.67
N ARG A 32 -12.21 3.66 -7.49
CA ARG A 32 -11.99 2.27 -7.10
C ARG A 32 -12.82 1.32 -7.94
N ILE A 33 -14.13 1.57 -8.01
CA ILE A 33 -15.08 0.73 -8.75
C ILE A 33 -14.74 0.71 -10.24
N LEU A 34 -14.42 1.88 -10.80
CA LEU A 34 -14.21 2.02 -12.24
C LEU A 34 -12.85 1.47 -12.71
N VAL A 35 -11.82 1.56 -11.86
CA VAL A 35 -10.44 1.39 -12.33
C VAL A 35 -9.54 0.69 -11.32
N THR A 36 -9.35 1.28 -10.12
CA THR A 36 -8.17 0.97 -9.33
C THR A 36 -8.26 -0.37 -8.61
N ASP A 37 -9.47 -0.84 -8.25
CA ASP A 37 -9.65 -2.12 -7.57
C ASP A 37 -9.33 -3.28 -8.51
N GLN A 38 -9.84 -3.27 -9.75
CA GLN A 38 -9.52 -4.33 -10.72
C GLN A 38 -8.05 -4.30 -11.12
N ALA A 39 -7.47 -3.10 -11.29
CA ALA A 39 -6.08 -2.96 -11.70
C ALA A 39 -5.10 -3.55 -10.67
N ILE A 40 -5.33 -3.35 -9.37
CA ILE A 40 -4.45 -3.94 -8.36
C ILE A 40 -4.64 -5.46 -8.25
N ILE A 41 -5.86 -5.96 -8.38
CA ILE A 41 -6.13 -7.40 -8.41
C ILE A 41 -5.38 -8.05 -9.55
N ASP A 42 -5.46 -7.49 -10.77
CA ASP A 42 -4.79 -8.02 -11.95
C ASP A 42 -3.26 -7.96 -11.79
N ALA A 43 -2.72 -6.87 -11.27
CA ALA A 43 -1.29 -6.74 -11.00
C ALA A 43 -0.78 -7.78 -9.99
N VAL A 44 -1.49 -8.00 -8.89
CA VAL A 44 -1.15 -9.01 -7.88
C VAL A 44 -1.19 -10.42 -8.46
N LEU A 45 -2.23 -10.73 -9.24
CA LEU A 45 -2.44 -12.08 -9.81
C LEU A 45 -1.61 -12.35 -11.07
N SER A 46 -0.92 -11.35 -11.62
CA SER A 46 -0.12 -11.50 -12.86
C SER A 46 0.95 -12.60 -12.79
N SER A 47 1.47 -12.87 -11.59
CA SER A 47 2.45 -13.92 -11.34
C SER A 47 1.84 -15.27 -10.91
N SER A 48 0.51 -15.37 -10.82
CA SER A 48 -0.19 -16.55 -10.30
C SER A 48 0.30 -16.99 -8.92
N PRO A 49 0.29 -16.09 -7.90
CA PRO A 49 0.84 -16.38 -6.59
C PRO A 49 0.01 -17.42 -5.83
N ASP A 50 0.67 -18.24 -5.01
CA ASP A 50 0.03 -19.10 -4.02
C ASP A 50 -0.28 -18.34 -2.71
N SER A 51 0.50 -17.32 -2.40
CA SER A 51 0.40 -16.56 -1.15
C SER A 51 0.60 -15.06 -1.33
N VAL A 52 -0.28 -14.27 -0.68
CA VAL A 52 -0.26 -12.80 -0.75
C VAL A 52 -0.30 -12.18 0.65
N LEU A 53 0.50 -11.14 0.86
CA LEU A 53 0.51 -10.30 2.06
C LEU A 53 0.11 -8.87 1.70
N ASP A 54 -1.04 -8.41 2.21
CA ASP A 54 -1.53 -7.04 2.03
C ASP A 54 -1.11 -6.16 3.21
N LEU A 55 -0.24 -5.20 2.96
CA LEU A 55 0.40 -4.32 3.93
C LEU A 55 -0.34 -2.97 4.01
N GLY A 56 -1.09 -2.77 5.10
CA GLY A 56 -2.06 -1.70 5.25
C GLY A 56 -3.39 -2.08 4.62
N CYS A 57 -3.89 -3.26 4.96
CA CYS A 57 -5.06 -3.88 4.33
C CYS A 57 -6.39 -3.19 4.63
N GLY A 58 -6.42 -2.24 5.57
CA GLY A 58 -7.62 -1.56 6.00
C GLY A 58 -8.70 -2.52 6.50
N GLU A 59 -9.92 -2.40 5.97
CA GLU A 59 -11.05 -3.26 6.30
C GLU A 59 -11.03 -4.63 5.56
N GLY A 60 -9.92 -4.92 4.84
CA GLY A 60 -9.62 -6.25 4.30
C GLY A 60 -10.24 -6.60 2.96
N TRP A 61 -10.75 -5.64 2.19
CA TRP A 61 -11.42 -5.91 0.91
C TRP A 61 -10.55 -6.66 -0.10
N LEU A 62 -9.27 -6.22 -0.27
CA LEU A 62 -8.36 -6.86 -1.24
C LEU A 62 -8.00 -8.27 -0.82
N VAL A 63 -7.76 -8.50 0.47
CA VAL A 63 -7.52 -9.83 1.02
C VAL A 63 -8.70 -10.75 0.74
N ARG A 64 -9.95 -10.29 0.93
CA ARG A 64 -11.15 -11.07 0.64
C ARG A 64 -11.27 -11.44 -0.85
N GLU A 65 -11.01 -10.47 -1.73
CA GLU A 65 -11.03 -10.71 -3.19
C GLU A 65 -9.98 -11.74 -3.62
N LEU A 66 -8.80 -11.70 -3.01
CA LEU A 66 -7.71 -12.61 -3.34
C LEU A 66 -7.88 -14.00 -2.71
N ALA A 67 -8.51 -14.11 -1.54
CA ALA A 67 -8.62 -15.36 -0.78
C ALA A 67 -9.31 -16.50 -1.52
N SER A 68 -10.14 -16.21 -2.53
CA SER A 68 -10.74 -17.23 -3.40
C SER A 68 -9.83 -17.67 -4.55
N ARG A 69 -8.70 -17.03 -4.76
CA ARG A 69 -7.81 -17.16 -5.92
C ARG A 69 -6.40 -17.60 -5.55
N VAL A 70 -6.05 -17.54 -4.26
CA VAL A 70 -4.74 -17.94 -3.72
C VAL A 70 -4.91 -18.90 -2.55
N THR A 71 -3.86 -19.65 -2.23
CA THR A 71 -3.89 -20.61 -1.12
C THR A 71 -3.87 -19.90 0.24
N ARG A 72 -3.16 -18.77 0.34
CA ARG A 72 -3.04 -17.98 1.57
C ARG A 72 -3.10 -16.48 1.28
N ALA A 73 -4.05 -15.79 1.90
CA ALA A 73 -4.17 -14.34 1.86
C ALA A 73 -4.15 -13.78 3.29
N VAL A 74 -3.18 -12.92 3.57
CA VAL A 74 -2.96 -12.30 4.89
C VAL A 74 -3.00 -10.79 4.74
N GLY A 75 -3.74 -10.12 5.63
CA GLY A 75 -3.78 -8.66 5.72
C GLY A 75 -3.22 -8.16 7.05
N VAL A 76 -2.43 -7.11 7.00
CA VAL A 76 -1.88 -6.41 8.17
C VAL A 76 -2.29 -4.96 8.13
N ASP A 77 -2.73 -4.43 9.26
CA ASP A 77 -3.00 -3.00 9.42
C ASP A 77 -2.68 -2.54 10.84
N ALA A 78 -2.22 -1.30 10.98
CA ALA A 78 -1.91 -0.71 12.27
C ALA A 78 -3.15 -0.31 13.07
N ILE A 79 -4.31 -0.23 12.43
CA ILE A 79 -5.56 0.28 13.03
C ILE A 79 -6.43 -0.89 13.50
N PRO A 80 -6.52 -1.14 14.83
CA PRO A 80 -7.30 -2.28 15.36
C PRO A 80 -8.75 -2.27 14.91
N ALA A 81 -9.38 -1.09 14.83
CA ALA A 81 -10.78 -0.97 14.42
C ALA A 81 -11.02 -1.41 12.97
N LEU A 82 -10.06 -1.18 12.05
CA LEU A 82 -10.13 -1.67 10.67
C LEU A 82 -9.96 -3.21 10.63
N ILE A 83 -8.99 -3.74 11.36
CA ILE A 83 -8.78 -5.20 11.45
C ILE A 83 -9.99 -5.90 12.08
N ASP A 84 -10.65 -5.29 13.05
CA ASP A 84 -11.90 -5.83 13.61
C ASP A 84 -13.02 -5.89 12.55
N GLN A 85 -13.12 -4.88 11.66
CA GLN A 85 -14.05 -4.92 10.53
C GLN A 85 -13.66 -6.01 9.52
N ALA A 86 -12.37 -6.15 9.22
CA ALA A 86 -11.86 -7.19 8.32
C ALA A 86 -12.17 -8.60 8.85
N ARG A 87 -11.88 -8.86 10.12
CA ARG A 87 -12.15 -10.15 10.78
C ARG A 87 -13.63 -10.50 10.81
N ARG A 88 -14.51 -9.52 11.08
CA ARG A 88 -15.97 -9.73 11.06
C ARG A 88 -16.48 -10.11 9.66
N ALA A 89 -15.88 -9.55 8.62
CA ALA A 89 -16.24 -9.88 7.24
C ALA A 89 -15.67 -11.24 6.79
N GLY A 90 -14.58 -11.71 7.41
CA GLY A 90 -13.94 -12.99 7.10
C GLY A 90 -13.14 -12.97 5.79
N GLY A 91 -12.88 -14.15 5.23
CA GLY A 91 -12.27 -14.29 3.91
C GLY A 91 -10.75 -14.08 3.88
N GLY A 92 -10.04 -14.29 5.00
CA GLY A 92 -8.58 -14.19 5.06
C GLY A 92 -8.05 -14.22 6.49
N GLU A 93 -6.73 -14.13 6.61
CA GLU A 93 -6.05 -13.95 7.89
C GLU A 93 -5.81 -12.44 8.12
N PHE A 94 -6.09 -11.91 9.33
CA PHE A 94 -5.94 -10.49 9.61
C PHE A 94 -5.19 -10.25 10.92
N ILE A 95 -4.14 -9.42 10.87
CA ILE A 95 -3.21 -9.16 11.97
C ILE A 95 -3.15 -7.65 12.25
N VAL A 96 -3.29 -7.26 13.52
CA VAL A 96 -3.00 -5.88 13.93
C VAL A 96 -1.48 -5.75 14.07
N ALA A 97 -0.85 -5.03 13.18
CA ALA A 97 0.58 -4.74 13.24
C ALA A 97 0.89 -3.42 12.52
N ALA A 98 1.67 -2.56 13.16
CA ALA A 98 2.31 -1.44 12.50
C ALA A 98 3.51 -1.93 11.67
N TYR A 99 3.98 -1.14 10.72
CA TYR A 99 5.10 -1.53 9.84
C TYR A 99 6.38 -1.85 10.62
N GLU A 100 6.64 -1.17 11.75
CA GLU A 100 7.75 -1.46 12.64
C GLU A 100 7.63 -2.85 13.31
N GLY A 101 6.40 -3.31 13.56
CA GLY A 101 6.11 -4.65 14.11
C GLY A 101 6.42 -5.77 13.13
N ILE A 102 6.35 -5.50 11.83
CA ILE A 102 6.66 -6.47 10.78
C ILE A 102 8.14 -6.88 10.87
N LEU A 103 9.04 -5.94 11.12
CA LEU A 103 10.48 -6.20 11.35
C LEU A 103 10.72 -7.09 12.58
N ASN A 104 9.79 -7.10 13.53
CA ASN A 104 9.87 -7.89 14.75
C ASN A 104 9.24 -9.29 14.64
N GLY A 105 8.93 -9.75 13.41
CA GLY A 105 8.42 -11.10 13.16
C GLY A 105 6.95 -11.30 13.53
N TRP A 106 6.13 -10.27 13.48
CA TRP A 106 4.68 -10.40 13.73
C TRP A 106 3.92 -11.05 12.57
N VAL A 107 4.59 -11.22 11.44
CA VAL A 107 4.08 -11.93 10.27
C VAL A 107 4.96 -13.15 10.00
N ASP A 108 4.39 -14.34 10.12
CA ASP A 108 5.12 -15.59 9.92
C ASP A 108 5.16 -16.00 8.45
N GLY A 109 6.33 -16.50 8.04
CA GLY A 109 6.56 -17.09 6.73
C GLY A 109 6.92 -16.08 5.65
N GLN A 110 7.05 -16.60 4.44
CA GLN A 110 7.35 -15.83 3.23
C GLN A 110 6.20 -15.96 2.24
N PHE A 111 6.03 -14.91 1.43
CA PHE A 111 4.93 -14.77 0.47
C PHE A 111 5.47 -14.68 -0.95
N ASP A 112 4.63 -15.05 -1.91
CA ASP A 112 4.95 -14.88 -3.33
C ASP A 112 4.77 -13.42 -3.76
N VAL A 113 3.78 -12.71 -3.15
CA VAL A 113 3.53 -11.30 -3.39
C VAL A 113 3.29 -10.58 -2.06
N ALA A 114 3.96 -9.44 -1.86
CA ALA A 114 3.57 -8.41 -0.90
C ALA A 114 2.94 -7.24 -1.66
N VAL A 115 1.83 -6.70 -1.17
CA VAL A 115 1.14 -5.59 -1.80
C VAL A 115 0.90 -4.45 -0.82
N CYS A 116 1.05 -3.21 -1.29
CA CYS A 116 0.60 -2.00 -0.63
C CYS A 116 -0.40 -1.29 -1.55
N ASN A 117 -1.65 -1.16 -1.11
CA ASN A 117 -2.69 -0.54 -1.89
C ASN A 117 -3.19 0.74 -1.22
N PHE A 118 -2.73 1.91 -1.67
CA PHE A 118 -3.00 3.23 -1.10
C PHE A 118 -2.72 3.32 0.41
N SER A 119 -1.68 2.64 0.91
CA SER A 119 -1.37 2.54 2.35
C SER A 119 -0.08 3.25 2.77
N LEU A 120 0.68 3.82 1.84
CA LEU A 120 2.02 4.37 2.07
C LEU A 120 2.00 5.89 2.27
N PHE A 121 1.63 6.36 3.46
CA PHE A 121 1.47 7.79 3.78
C PHE A 121 2.71 8.46 4.36
N GLY A 122 3.52 7.74 5.14
CA GLY A 122 4.66 8.30 5.86
C GLY A 122 5.92 8.44 4.99
N LYS A 123 6.97 9.00 5.59
CA LYS A 123 8.29 9.04 4.98
C LYS A 123 9.16 7.90 5.51
N GLU A 124 9.66 8.06 6.72
CA GLU A 124 10.64 7.14 7.32
C GLU A 124 10.02 5.76 7.61
N VAL A 125 8.75 5.71 7.99
CA VAL A 125 8.02 4.47 8.20
C VAL A 125 7.86 3.66 6.90
N VAL A 126 7.68 4.33 5.76
CA VAL A 126 7.65 3.69 4.43
C VAL A 126 9.04 3.18 4.04
N GLU A 127 10.09 3.97 4.27
CA GLU A 127 11.48 3.53 4.03
C GLU A 127 11.83 2.29 4.87
N SER A 128 11.40 2.26 6.13
CA SER A 128 11.56 1.10 7.02
C SER A 128 10.79 -0.13 6.51
N LEU A 129 9.58 0.08 5.97
CA LEU A 129 8.80 -1.01 5.35
C LEU A 129 9.53 -1.57 4.13
N PHE A 130 10.03 -0.71 3.23
CA PHE A 130 10.80 -1.15 2.07
C PHE A 130 12.04 -1.97 2.44
N ALA A 131 12.71 -1.61 3.55
CA ALA A 131 13.82 -2.41 4.09
C ALA A 131 13.39 -3.79 4.60
N ALA A 132 12.15 -3.92 5.10
CA ALA A 132 11.61 -5.15 5.67
C ALA A 132 11.07 -6.12 4.61
N VAL A 133 10.40 -5.61 3.59
CA VAL A 133 9.66 -6.40 2.59
C VAL A 133 10.51 -7.50 1.93
N PRO A 134 11.81 -7.32 1.59
CA PRO A 134 12.59 -8.41 1.02
C PRO A 134 12.64 -9.67 1.88
N SER A 135 12.62 -9.55 3.20
CA SER A 135 12.61 -10.69 4.12
C SER A 135 11.28 -11.43 4.19
N LEU A 136 10.20 -10.78 3.79
CA LEU A 136 8.84 -11.33 3.74
C LEU A 136 8.53 -12.03 2.42
N LEU A 137 9.37 -11.85 1.41
CA LEU A 137 9.19 -12.43 0.09
C LEU A 137 10.03 -13.67 -0.10
N ARG A 138 9.47 -14.65 -0.82
CA ARG A 138 10.24 -15.78 -1.35
C ARG A 138 11.23 -15.29 -2.41
N PRO A 139 12.28 -16.04 -2.70
CA PRO A 139 13.15 -15.73 -3.84
C PRO A 139 12.34 -15.58 -5.13
N GLY A 140 12.48 -14.45 -5.81
CA GLY A 140 11.66 -14.11 -6.99
C GLY A 140 10.27 -13.58 -6.69
N GLY A 141 9.95 -13.37 -5.42
CA GLY A 141 8.67 -12.78 -5.01
C GLY A 141 8.53 -11.32 -5.42
N LEU A 142 7.30 -10.88 -5.59
CA LEU A 142 6.96 -9.54 -6.08
C LEU A 142 6.56 -8.61 -4.94
N PHE A 143 6.98 -7.36 -5.06
CA PHE A 143 6.44 -6.24 -4.29
C PHE A 143 5.63 -5.35 -5.22
N VAL A 144 4.31 -5.27 -4.95
CA VAL A 144 3.36 -4.51 -5.76
C VAL A 144 2.89 -3.31 -4.95
N VAL A 145 3.06 -2.10 -5.48
CA VAL A 145 2.64 -0.86 -4.80
C VAL A 145 1.71 -0.07 -5.71
N GLN A 146 0.47 0.13 -5.27
CA GLN A 146 -0.45 1.08 -5.89
C GLN A 146 -0.58 2.33 -5.02
N THR A 147 -0.42 3.48 -5.66
CA THR A 147 -0.59 4.79 -5.00
C THR A 147 -1.26 5.79 -5.93
N LEU A 148 -1.65 6.95 -5.39
CA LEU A 148 -2.12 8.06 -6.20
C LEU A 148 -1.08 8.40 -7.27
N HIS A 149 -1.52 8.65 -8.50
CA HIS A 149 -0.59 8.99 -9.57
C HIS A 149 0.09 10.33 -9.26
N PRO A 150 1.43 10.38 -9.06
CA PRO A 150 2.10 11.58 -8.53
C PRO A 150 1.87 12.84 -9.36
N VAL A 151 1.87 12.73 -10.70
CA VAL A 151 1.61 13.89 -11.57
C VAL A 151 0.19 14.43 -11.40
N VAL A 152 -0.79 13.56 -11.22
CA VAL A 152 -2.20 13.95 -11.02
C VAL A 152 -2.43 14.45 -9.58
N ALA A 153 -1.92 13.73 -8.60
CA ALA A 153 -2.08 14.08 -7.18
C ALA A 153 -1.30 15.34 -6.77
N ASN A 154 -0.30 15.74 -7.57
CA ASN A 154 0.46 16.98 -7.32
C ASN A 154 -0.43 18.23 -7.40
N GLY A 155 -1.43 18.24 -8.29
CA GLY A 155 -2.24 19.41 -8.57
C GLY A 155 -1.39 20.60 -9.03
N GLU A 156 -1.65 21.77 -8.44
CA GLU A 156 -0.93 23.02 -8.75
C GLU A 156 0.36 23.23 -7.91
N SER A 157 0.67 22.30 -7.02
CA SER A 157 1.86 22.40 -6.15
C SER A 157 3.15 22.16 -6.94
N ALA A 158 4.30 22.55 -6.35
CA ALA A 158 5.59 22.19 -6.93
C ALA A 158 5.77 20.66 -6.95
N TYR A 159 6.25 20.10 -8.08
CA TYR A 159 6.47 18.66 -8.24
C TYR A 159 7.79 18.25 -7.57
N VAL A 160 7.80 18.30 -6.24
CA VAL A 160 8.95 17.94 -5.39
C VAL A 160 8.47 17.12 -4.21
N ASP A 161 9.32 16.20 -3.76
CA ASP A 161 9.04 15.38 -2.57
C ASP A 161 8.85 16.23 -1.33
N GLY A 162 7.91 15.83 -0.50
CA GLY A 162 7.68 16.57 0.74
C GLY A 162 6.36 16.24 1.42
N TRP A 163 6.25 16.67 2.65
CA TRP A 163 5.03 16.55 3.42
C TRP A 163 3.94 17.48 2.90
N ARG A 164 2.73 16.97 2.84
CA ARG A 164 1.53 17.70 2.44
C ARG A 164 0.42 17.49 3.46
N ASP A 165 -0.44 18.48 3.58
CA ASP A 165 -1.66 18.33 4.35
C ASP A 165 -2.64 17.42 3.59
N GLY A 166 -3.35 16.59 4.34
CA GLY A 166 -4.38 15.73 3.77
C GLY A 166 -5.68 16.46 3.52
N SER A 167 -6.57 15.79 2.83
CA SER A 167 -7.92 16.30 2.56
C SER A 167 -8.91 15.13 2.47
N TRP A 168 -10.08 15.32 3.06
CA TRP A 168 -11.25 14.46 2.87
C TRP A 168 -12.24 15.05 1.84
N ALA A 169 -11.77 15.98 0.99
CA ALA A 169 -12.61 16.52 -0.08
C ALA A 169 -13.10 15.39 -1.00
N GLY A 170 -14.41 15.34 -1.23
CA GLY A 170 -15.04 14.26 -2.00
C GLY A 170 -15.51 13.06 -1.18
N PHE A 171 -15.20 13.02 0.12
CA PHE A 171 -15.74 12.04 1.07
C PHE A 171 -16.93 12.60 1.86
N GLY A 172 -17.68 11.70 2.50
CA GLY A 172 -18.85 12.09 3.32
C GLY A 172 -18.51 12.94 4.55
N PRO A 173 -19.53 13.54 5.19
CA PRO A 173 -19.34 14.46 6.31
C PRO A 173 -18.82 13.80 7.60
N ASP A 174 -18.82 12.48 7.67
CA ASP A 174 -18.35 11.72 8.83
C ASP A 174 -16.84 11.58 8.89
N PHE A 175 -16.13 11.98 7.82
CA PHE A 175 -14.66 12.00 7.79
C PHE A 175 -14.11 13.24 8.48
N VAL A 176 -13.20 13.04 9.43
CA VAL A 176 -12.59 14.10 10.25
C VAL A 176 -11.06 14.03 10.24
N ASP A 177 -10.42 15.14 10.56
CA ASP A 177 -8.96 15.21 10.78
C ASP A 177 -8.15 14.52 9.67
N PRO A 178 -8.12 15.02 8.43
CA PRO A 178 -7.41 14.36 7.33
C PRO A 178 -5.93 14.16 7.65
N PRO A 179 -5.37 12.96 7.36
CA PRO A 179 -3.99 12.64 7.71
C PRO A 179 -3.00 13.42 6.84
N PRO A 180 -1.90 13.94 7.39
CA PRO A 180 -0.81 14.40 6.56
C PRO A 180 -0.23 13.22 5.78
N TRP A 181 0.39 13.49 4.63
CA TRP A 181 1.03 12.46 3.83
C TRP A 181 2.32 12.97 3.20
N TYR A 182 3.26 12.06 2.95
CA TYR A 182 4.50 12.38 2.28
C TYR A 182 4.36 12.12 0.79
N PHE A 183 4.31 13.20 0.02
CA PHE A 183 4.30 13.12 -1.45
C PHE A 183 5.68 12.69 -1.95
N ARG A 184 5.68 11.72 -2.87
CA ARG A 184 6.86 11.29 -3.61
C ARG A 184 6.63 11.48 -5.10
N THR A 185 7.62 12.04 -5.78
CA THR A 185 7.67 12.05 -7.24
C THR A 185 7.82 10.63 -7.78
N VAL A 186 7.54 10.42 -9.07
CA VAL A 186 7.79 9.11 -9.70
C VAL A 186 9.26 8.72 -9.57
N ASP A 187 10.17 9.68 -9.79
CA ASP A 187 11.61 9.43 -9.67
C ASP A 187 12.02 8.99 -8.26
N ASN A 188 11.41 9.60 -7.22
CA ASN A 188 11.67 9.19 -5.83
C ASN A 188 11.13 7.79 -5.55
N TRP A 189 9.95 7.42 -6.06
CA TRP A 189 9.44 6.05 -5.95
C TRP A 189 10.39 5.04 -6.59
N LEU A 190 10.87 5.30 -7.82
CA LEU A 190 11.82 4.43 -8.52
C LEU A 190 13.13 4.29 -7.77
N ALA A 191 13.65 5.42 -7.24
CA ALA A 191 14.86 5.42 -6.43
C ALA A 191 14.68 4.61 -5.14
N LEU A 192 13.50 4.67 -4.50
CA LEU A 192 13.18 3.91 -3.29
C LEU A 192 13.21 2.40 -3.57
N PHE A 193 12.56 1.92 -4.63
CA PHE A 193 12.62 0.51 -5.02
C PHE A 193 14.06 0.05 -5.22
N SER A 194 14.84 0.81 -5.99
CA SER A 194 16.23 0.49 -6.29
C SER A 194 17.10 0.44 -5.03
N ALA A 195 16.93 1.42 -4.13
CA ALA A 195 17.73 1.52 -2.90
C ALA A 195 17.52 0.34 -1.95
N TYR A 196 16.35 -0.29 -1.99
CA TYR A 196 16.02 -1.44 -1.12
C TYR A 196 16.09 -2.80 -1.84
N GLY A 197 16.79 -2.88 -2.97
CA GLY A 197 17.07 -4.15 -3.63
C GLY A 197 15.92 -4.71 -4.45
N PHE A 198 15.07 -3.84 -4.97
CA PHE A 198 14.01 -4.22 -5.91
C PHE A 198 14.35 -3.79 -7.33
N GLY A 199 14.21 -4.71 -8.27
CA GLY A 199 14.22 -4.42 -9.70
C GLY A 199 12.79 -4.22 -10.22
N LEU A 200 12.51 -3.06 -10.82
CA LEU A 200 11.21 -2.81 -11.40
C LEU A 200 10.98 -3.72 -12.61
N ARG A 201 9.86 -4.45 -12.62
CA ARG A 201 9.40 -5.24 -13.77
C ARG A 201 8.46 -4.46 -14.67
N GLU A 202 7.54 -3.74 -14.07
CA GLU A 202 6.47 -3.05 -14.78
C GLU A 202 5.98 -1.83 -14.00
N THR A 203 5.51 -0.83 -14.72
CA THR A 203 4.73 0.28 -14.18
C THR A 203 3.43 0.38 -14.96
N LEU A 204 2.31 0.36 -14.24
CA LEU A 204 0.97 0.48 -14.81
C LEU A 204 0.35 1.82 -14.39
N GLU A 205 -0.33 2.47 -15.31
CA GLU A 205 -1.03 3.75 -15.08
C GLU A 205 -2.52 3.59 -15.44
N PRO A 206 -3.33 2.97 -14.55
CA PRO A 206 -4.74 2.73 -14.80
C PRO A 206 -5.50 4.04 -15.06
N VAL A 207 -6.07 4.16 -16.26
CA VAL A 207 -6.75 5.38 -16.71
C VAL A 207 -8.23 5.33 -16.33
N ASN A 208 -8.72 6.40 -15.69
CA ASN A 208 -10.14 6.56 -15.41
C ASN A 208 -10.89 6.84 -16.73
N PRO A 209 -11.84 5.99 -17.15
CA PRO A 209 -12.53 6.12 -18.43
C PRO A 209 -13.41 7.37 -18.52
N LYS A 210 -13.77 7.99 -17.40
CA LYS A 210 -14.57 9.23 -17.39
C LYS A 210 -13.74 10.49 -17.57
N THR A 211 -12.52 10.50 -17.02
CA THR A 211 -11.65 11.69 -17.06
C THR A 211 -10.57 11.62 -18.12
N GLY A 212 -10.22 10.41 -18.58
CA GLY A 212 -9.11 10.17 -19.49
C GLY A 212 -7.73 10.36 -18.83
N THR A 213 -7.67 10.51 -17.51
CA THR A 213 -6.42 10.70 -16.75
C THR A 213 -6.11 9.47 -15.88
N PRO A 214 -4.82 9.20 -15.59
CA PRO A 214 -4.45 8.13 -14.66
C PRO A 214 -5.10 8.33 -13.28
N ALA A 215 -5.78 7.28 -12.78
CA ALA A 215 -6.37 7.28 -11.44
C ALA A 215 -5.36 6.88 -10.36
N SER A 216 -4.37 6.09 -10.74
CA SER A 216 -3.30 5.60 -9.87
C SER A 216 -2.06 5.27 -10.69
N ILE A 217 -0.97 4.97 -9.98
CA ILE A 217 0.20 4.30 -10.55
C ILE A 217 0.45 3.02 -9.76
N ILE A 218 0.80 1.94 -10.46
CA ILE A 218 1.15 0.65 -9.87
C ILE A 218 2.59 0.31 -10.26
N PHE A 219 3.42 0.07 -9.27
CA PHE A 219 4.78 -0.44 -9.45
C PHE A 219 4.78 -1.93 -9.15
N VAL A 220 5.23 -2.75 -10.08
CA VAL A 220 5.47 -4.18 -9.89
C VAL A 220 6.97 -4.42 -9.90
N ALA A 221 7.53 -4.82 -8.78
CA ALA A 221 8.97 -4.98 -8.62
C ALA A 221 9.31 -6.35 -8.01
N GLU A 222 10.46 -6.88 -8.37
CA GLU A 222 10.98 -8.16 -7.88
C GLU A 222 12.21 -7.94 -7.01
N THR A 223 12.39 -8.78 -5.99
CA THR A 223 13.65 -8.80 -5.23
C THR A 223 14.80 -9.20 -6.15
N VAL A 224 15.80 -8.32 -6.30
CA VAL A 224 17.05 -8.68 -6.98
C VAL A 224 18.01 -9.27 -5.95
N ALA A 225 18.60 -10.42 -6.27
CA ALA A 225 19.67 -10.98 -5.44
C ALA A 225 20.78 -9.93 -5.30
N LEU A 226 21.00 -9.44 -4.08
CA LEU A 226 22.12 -8.54 -3.81
C LEU A 226 23.40 -9.29 -4.19
N ASN A 227 24.06 -8.82 -5.25
CA ASN A 227 25.34 -9.35 -5.67
C ASN A 227 26.36 -8.99 -4.55
N PRO A 228 27.03 -9.96 -3.88
CA PRO A 228 27.90 -9.67 -2.73
C PRO A 228 29.08 -8.75 -3.04
N SER A 229 29.35 -8.46 -4.31
CA SER A 229 30.45 -7.63 -4.76
C SER A 229 30.29 -6.12 -4.51
N HIS A 230 29.13 -5.63 -4.08
CA HIS A 230 28.93 -4.19 -3.78
C HIS A 230 29.11 -3.81 -2.32
N LEU A 231 29.33 -4.79 -1.41
CA LEU A 231 29.58 -4.53 0.02
C LEU A 231 31.07 -4.43 0.39
N ALA A 232 31.97 -4.54 -0.58
CA ALA A 232 33.44 -4.52 -0.35
C ALA A 232 34.08 -3.14 -0.64
N GLY A 233 33.31 -2.07 -0.78
CA GLY A 233 33.80 -0.75 -1.21
C GLY A 233 33.25 0.45 -0.48
N ALA A 234 32.87 0.35 0.81
CA ALA A 234 32.51 1.49 1.65
C ALA A 234 33.30 1.50 2.95
#